data_5d7ff5b6602ccfa2d905d08a2f6c3d41
#
_entry.id   5d7ff5b6602ccfa2d905d08a2f6c3d41
#
_cell.length_a   1.000
_cell.length_b   1.000
_cell.length_c   1.000
_cell.angle_alpha   90.00
_cell.angle_beta   90.00
_cell.angle_gamma   90.00
#
_symmetry.space_group_name_H-M   'P 1'
#
loop_
_entity.id
_entity.type
_entity.pdbx_description
1 polymer ?
#
loop_
_entity_poly.entity_id
_entity_poly.type
_entity_poly.pdbx_seq_one_letter_code
_entity_poly.pdbx_strand_id
1 'polypeptide(L)'
;KSSQMFKLLLTTAIAVIFLWLAFAGVDFSAILGHSQEVGTAPILFVGISVLVGTFLRSYRWTLLLSPLRVETENPIGQFNAFYAVLMGYAVNIVLPRGGEVVRLLSISKTERLPWAGVLATMLIDRMLDIAALAILLGITLYLLPSQTITALPGLANAGIVLIVAAIAGLCLLPHSGRIAQKGLALAFVQRYVSSSVGDNLSELAQQFDQGSGALRNVARFPLIALLSAMIWFTYWLNFYLMVVAFGLQDKITAIKCLIIFTIGSVGSLI
;
A
#
# COMPACT_ATOMS: atom_id res chain seq x y z
N LYS A 1 24.42 3.79 -26.51
CA LYS A 1 25.16 3.48 -25.23
C LYS A 1 25.49 4.74 -24.43
N SER A 2 25.94 5.86 -25.07
CA SER A 2 26.31 7.10 -24.36
C SER A 2 25.13 7.78 -23.63
N SER A 3 23.94 7.81 -24.24
CA SER A 3 22.72 8.41 -23.62
C SER A 3 22.21 7.64 -22.40
N GLN A 4 22.34 6.31 -22.37
CA GLN A 4 21.96 5.50 -21.20
C GLN A 4 22.96 5.68 -20.05
N MET A 5 24.24 5.75 -20.37
CA MET A 5 25.29 6.00 -19.38
C MET A 5 25.16 7.40 -18.77
N PHE A 6 24.85 8.43 -19.57
CA PHE A 6 24.59 9.77 -19.07
C PHE A 6 23.37 9.83 -18.13
N LYS A 7 22.26 9.18 -18.49
CA LYS A 7 21.07 9.08 -17.62
C LYS A 7 21.39 8.37 -16.30
N LEU A 8 22.14 7.28 -16.35
CA LEU A 8 22.55 6.55 -15.14
C LEU A 8 23.43 7.43 -14.23
N LEU A 9 24.42 8.11 -14.80
CA LEU A 9 25.30 9.02 -14.05
C LEU A 9 24.50 10.17 -13.41
N LEU A 10 23.57 10.76 -14.15
CA LEU A 10 22.71 11.84 -13.65
C LEU A 10 21.83 11.37 -12.50
N THR A 11 21.18 10.20 -12.65
CA THR A 11 20.32 9.64 -11.59
C THR A 11 21.12 9.29 -10.34
N THR A 12 22.32 8.71 -10.53
CA THR A 12 23.22 8.40 -9.41
C THR A 12 23.71 9.67 -8.72
N ALA A 13 24.09 10.70 -9.47
CA ALA A 13 24.52 11.99 -8.90
C ALA A 13 23.37 12.64 -8.09
N ILE A 14 22.16 12.65 -8.62
CA ILE A 14 20.98 13.16 -7.90
C ILE A 14 20.76 12.37 -6.62
N ALA A 15 20.79 11.02 -6.69
CA ALA A 15 20.62 10.17 -5.50
C ALA A 15 21.70 10.44 -4.44
N VAL A 16 22.96 10.59 -4.83
CA VAL A 16 24.06 10.92 -3.94
C VAL A 16 23.87 12.30 -3.30
N ILE A 17 23.44 13.31 -4.07
CA ILE A 17 23.15 14.65 -3.55
C ILE A 17 22.02 14.59 -2.51
N PHE A 18 20.93 13.86 -2.81
CA PHE A 18 19.83 13.72 -1.84
C PHE A 18 20.25 12.95 -0.59
N LEU A 19 21.06 11.90 -0.71
CA LEU A 19 21.63 11.19 0.44
C LEU A 19 22.53 12.13 1.25
N TRP A 20 23.40 12.88 0.59
CA TRP A 20 24.27 13.84 1.29
C TRP A 20 23.46 14.91 2.02
N LEU A 21 22.43 15.49 1.37
CA LEU A 21 21.53 16.47 2.02
C LEU A 21 20.76 15.85 3.20
N ALA A 22 20.30 14.59 3.06
CA ALA A 22 19.57 13.90 4.12
C ALA A 22 20.45 13.63 5.35
N PHE A 23 21.75 13.40 5.15
CA PHE A 23 22.70 13.12 6.22
C PHE A 23 23.57 14.31 6.60
N ALA A 24 23.49 15.43 5.87
CA ALA A 24 24.20 16.66 6.21
C ALA A 24 23.69 17.21 7.53
N GLY A 25 24.55 17.23 8.54
CA GLY A 25 24.20 17.68 9.89
C GLY A 25 23.69 16.59 10.84
N VAL A 26 23.66 15.33 10.42
CA VAL A 26 23.34 14.21 11.30
C VAL A 26 24.58 13.83 12.12
N ASP A 27 24.47 13.94 13.44
CA ASP A 27 25.51 13.45 14.36
C ASP A 27 25.36 11.96 14.60
N PHE A 28 26.09 11.16 13.81
CA PHE A 28 26.09 9.71 13.93
C PHE A 28 26.60 9.22 15.29
N SER A 29 27.47 9.98 15.98
CA SER A 29 27.97 9.59 17.28
C SER A 29 26.90 9.73 18.35
N ALA A 30 26.08 10.77 18.27
CA ALA A 30 24.90 10.94 19.12
C ALA A 30 23.85 9.83 18.87
N ILE A 31 23.61 9.47 17.61
CA ILE A 31 22.69 8.37 17.26
C ILE A 31 23.19 7.04 17.85
N LEU A 32 24.47 6.73 17.68
CA LEU A 32 25.06 5.49 18.23
C LEU A 32 25.03 5.48 19.76
N GLY A 33 25.30 6.63 20.41
CA GLY A 33 25.21 6.76 21.86
C GLY A 33 23.79 6.47 22.37
N HIS A 34 22.78 7.09 21.78
CA HIS A 34 21.38 6.85 22.16
C HIS A 34 20.87 5.45 21.78
N SER A 35 21.40 4.85 20.70
CA SER A 35 20.99 3.49 20.30
C SER A 35 21.43 2.42 21.30
N GLN A 36 22.50 2.66 22.07
CA GLN A 36 22.94 1.75 23.13
C GLN A 36 22.02 1.77 24.37
N GLU A 37 21.26 2.86 24.55
CA GLU A 37 20.29 3.01 25.63
C GLU A 37 18.92 2.38 25.28
N VAL A 38 18.69 2.05 24.00
CA VAL A 38 17.46 1.41 23.55
C VAL A 38 17.39 -0.01 24.07
N GLY A 39 16.42 -0.28 24.95
CA GLY A 39 16.19 -1.62 25.48
C GLY A 39 15.81 -2.63 24.39
N THR A 40 16.14 -3.89 24.58
CA THR A 40 15.76 -4.97 23.65
C THR A 40 14.25 -5.19 23.57
N ALA A 41 13.53 -4.94 24.66
CA ALA A 41 12.09 -5.16 24.74
C ALA A 41 11.28 -4.33 23.72
N PRO A 42 11.46 -3.01 23.56
CA PRO A 42 10.77 -2.22 22.53
C PRO A 42 11.03 -2.72 21.12
N ILE A 43 12.25 -3.15 20.81
CA ILE A 43 12.62 -3.69 19.49
C ILE A 43 11.84 -4.97 19.20
N LEU A 44 11.74 -5.87 20.19
CA LEU A 44 10.95 -7.10 20.06
C LEU A 44 9.46 -6.80 19.87
N PHE A 45 8.90 -5.82 20.60
CA PHE A 45 7.50 -5.41 20.43
C PHE A 45 7.24 -4.82 19.04
N VAL A 46 8.16 -4.02 18.48
CA VAL A 46 8.08 -3.55 17.09
C VAL A 46 8.09 -4.74 16.13
N GLY A 47 9.01 -5.68 16.29
CA GLY A 47 9.07 -6.88 15.45
C GLY A 47 7.76 -7.69 15.47
N ILE A 48 7.21 -7.94 16.66
CA ILE A 48 5.92 -8.63 16.83
C ILE A 48 4.79 -7.83 16.16
N SER A 49 4.73 -6.53 16.38
CA SER A 49 3.70 -5.66 15.79
C SER A 49 3.77 -5.62 14.26
N VAL A 50 4.97 -5.62 13.67
CA VAL A 50 5.17 -5.73 12.21
C VAL A 50 4.65 -7.07 11.69
N LEU A 51 4.94 -8.17 12.36
CA LEU A 51 4.43 -9.49 11.97
C LEU A 51 2.92 -9.58 12.06
N VAL A 52 2.33 -9.06 13.15
CA VAL A 52 0.87 -8.98 13.33
C VAL A 52 0.24 -8.13 12.23
N GLY A 53 0.77 -6.93 11.96
CA GLY A 53 0.27 -6.06 10.89
C GLY A 53 0.35 -6.72 9.53
N THR A 54 1.45 -7.43 9.24
CA THR A 54 1.62 -8.17 7.98
C THR A 54 0.63 -9.32 7.88
N PHE A 55 0.38 -10.03 8.98
CA PHE A 55 -0.62 -11.10 9.03
C PHE A 55 -2.05 -10.56 8.81
N LEU A 56 -2.42 -9.48 9.47
CA LEU A 56 -3.72 -8.81 9.26
C LEU A 56 -3.89 -8.35 7.80
N ARG A 57 -2.82 -7.78 7.20
CA ARG A 57 -2.81 -7.37 5.80
C ARG A 57 -2.99 -8.57 4.86
N SER A 58 -2.30 -9.66 5.09
CA SER A 58 -2.46 -10.88 4.29
C SER A 58 -3.85 -11.47 4.45
N TYR A 59 -4.43 -11.43 5.66
CA TYR A 59 -5.79 -11.90 5.91
C TYR A 59 -6.84 -11.03 5.20
N ARG A 60 -6.73 -9.69 5.26
CA ARG A 60 -7.58 -8.81 4.45
C ARG A 60 -7.48 -9.17 2.96
N TRP A 61 -6.26 -9.45 2.48
CA TRP A 61 -6.04 -9.78 1.09
C TRP A 61 -6.64 -11.13 0.69
N THR A 62 -6.62 -12.16 1.53
CA THR A 62 -7.31 -13.43 1.25
C THR A 62 -8.82 -13.24 1.08
N LEU A 63 -9.43 -12.32 1.84
CA LEU A 63 -10.84 -11.96 1.66
C LEU A 63 -11.10 -11.31 0.29
N LEU A 64 -10.17 -10.47 -0.17
CA LEU A 64 -10.25 -9.84 -1.50
C LEU A 64 -9.98 -10.82 -2.64
N LEU A 65 -9.12 -11.81 -2.44
CA LEU A 65 -8.82 -12.86 -3.41
C LEU A 65 -9.94 -13.91 -3.54
N SER A 66 -10.79 -14.06 -2.52
CA SER A 66 -11.79 -15.13 -2.45
C SER A 66 -12.72 -15.26 -3.68
N PRO A 67 -13.14 -14.16 -4.38
CA PRO A 67 -13.96 -14.29 -5.57
C PRO A 67 -13.26 -14.93 -6.79
N LEU A 68 -11.93 -15.05 -6.74
CA LEU A 68 -11.15 -15.71 -7.80
C LEU A 68 -11.14 -17.23 -7.65
N ARG A 69 -11.61 -17.75 -6.51
CA ARG A 69 -11.68 -19.18 -6.21
C ARG A 69 -13.08 -19.73 -6.52
N VAL A 70 -13.14 -20.89 -7.12
CA VAL A 70 -14.40 -21.60 -7.34
C VAL A 70 -14.90 -22.13 -6.00
N GLU A 71 -16.22 -22.07 -5.73
CA GLU A 71 -16.81 -22.43 -4.44
C GLU A 71 -16.52 -23.88 -4.00
N THR A 72 -16.28 -24.78 -4.96
CA THR A 72 -15.95 -26.19 -4.72
C THR A 72 -14.49 -26.45 -4.34
N GLU A 73 -13.63 -25.43 -4.43
CA GLU A 73 -12.21 -25.55 -4.12
C GLU A 73 -11.92 -25.11 -2.68
N ASN A 74 -10.78 -25.58 -2.14
CA ASN A 74 -10.31 -25.16 -0.83
C ASN A 74 -10.10 -23.65 -0.75
N PRO A 75 -10.36 -23.00 0.39
CA PRO A 75 -10.12 -21.57 0.56
C PRO A 75 -8.65 -21.25 0.32
N ILE A 76 -8.40 -20.01 -0.10
CA ILE A 76 -7.03 -19.52 -0.32
C ILE A 76 -6.21 -19.63 0.96
N GLY A 77 -5.03 -20.22 0.86
CA GLY A 77 -4.16 -20.46 2.00
C GLY A 77 -3.67 -19.16 2.63
N GLN A 78 -4.04 -18.93 3.90
CA GLN A 78 -3.65 -17.74 4.65
C GLN A 78 -2.12 -17.59 4.70
N PHE A 79 -1.41 -18.68 4.93
CA PHE A 79 0.06 -18.68 4.99
C PHE A 79 0.68 -18.39 3.62
N ASN A 80 0.09 -18.88 2.52
CA ASN A 80 0.56 -18.59 1.17
C ASN A 80 0.45 -17.07 0.86
N ALA A 81 -0.65 -16.45 1.25
CA ALA A 81 -0.82 -15.00 1.14
C ALA A 81 0.17 -14.24 2.05
N PHE A 82 0.39 -14.71 3.28
CA PHE A 82 1.35 -14.14 4.21
C PHE A 82 2.78 -14.20 3.67
N TYR A 83 3.22 -15.35 3.18
CA TYR A 83 4.54 -15.50 2.55
C TYR A 83 4.69 -14.65 1.29
N ALA A 84 3.65 -14.56 0.46
CA ALA A 84 3.69 -13.71 -0.73
C ALA A 84 3.90 -12.22 -0.36
N VAL A 85 3.26 -11.74 0.72
CA VAL A 85 3.45 -10.37 1.23
C VAL A 85 4.87 -10.19 1.78
N LEU A 86 5.37 -11.13 2.58
CA LEU A 86 6.73 -11.08 3.13
C LEU A 86 7.80 -11.09 2.03
N MET A 87 7.64 -11.95 1.01
CA MET A 87 8.54 -11.96 -0.14
C MET A 87 8.51 -10.63 -0.89
N GLY A 88 7.33 -10.02 -1.03
CA GLY A 88 7.20 -8.69 -1.61
C GLY A 88 7.99 -7.64 -0.82
N TYR A 89 7.90 -7.64 0.50
CA TYR A 89 8.68 -6.74 1.36
C TYR A 89 10.18 -6.97 1.24
N ALA A 90 10.63 -8.24 1.26
CA ALA A 90 12.04 -8.58 1.13
C ALA A 90 12.62 -8.10 -0.21
N VAL A 91 11.88 -8.27 -1.32
CA VAL A 91 12.31 -7.80 -2.64
C VAL A 91 12.34 -6.28 -2.73
N ASN A 92 11.40 -5.58 -2.08
CA ASN A 92 11.38 -4.11 -2.07
C ASN A 92 12.60 -3.49 -1.37
N ILE A 93 13.32 -4.22 -0.51
CA ILE A 93 14.58 -3.77 0.10
C ILE A 93 15.65 -3.62 -0.98
N VAL A 94 15.70 -4.55 -1.95
CA VAL A 94 16.73 -4.59 -3.00
C VAL A 94 16.27 -3.88 -4.28
N LEU A 95 15.01 -4.09 -4.67
CA LEU A 95 14.43 -3.55 -5.90
C LEU A 95 13.14 -2.77 -5.56
N PRO A 96 13.23 -1.44 -5.48
CA PRO A 96 12.06 -0.61 -5.21
C PRO A 96 10.91 -0.89 -6.18
N ARG A 97 9.72 -1.12 -5.64
CA ARG A 97 8.49 -1.51 -6.38
C ARG A 97 8.49 -2.90 -7.01
N GLY A 98 9.62 -3.63 -7.01
CA GLY A 98 9.68 -5.01 -7.51
C GLY A 98 8.87 -6.00 -6.69
N GLY A 99 8.70 -5.73 -5.40
CA GLY A 99 7.97 -6.60 -4.49
C GLY A 99 6.49 -6.78 -4.82
N GLU A 100 5.85 -5.81 -5.48
CA GLU A 100 4.45 -5.96 -5.90
C GLU A 100 4.32 -7.00 -7.02
N VAL A 101 5.27 -7.02 -7.95
CA VAL A 101 5.32 -8.03 -9.02
C VAL A 101 5.57 -9.42 -8.42
N VAL A 102 6.50 -9.53 -7.48
CA VAL A 102 6.79 -10.80 -6.81
C VAL A 102 5.60 -11.30 -6.00
N ARG A 103 4.92 -10.42 -5.25
CA ARG A 103 3.70 -10.73 -4.51
C ARG A 103 2.60 -11.26 -5.43
N LEU A 104 2.37 -10.58 -6.57
CA LEU A 104 1.40 -11.00 -7.59
C LEU A 104 1.72 -12.36 -8.15
N LEU A 105 2.94 -12.56 -8.65
CA LEU A 105 3.36 -13.81 -9.28
C LEU A 105 3.40 -14.98 -8.30
N SER A 106 3.86 -14.75 -7.07
CA SER A 106 3.94 -15.77 -6.03
C SER A 106 2.56 -16.35 -5.73
N ILE A 107 1.58 -15.51 -5.40
CA ILE A 107 0.23 -16.01 -5.04
C ILE A 107 -0.50 -16.60 -6.25
N SER A 108 -0.38 -15.97 -7.43
CA SER A 108 -0.98 -16.50 -8.66
C SER A 108 -0.49 -17.91 -8.97
N LYS A 109 0.81 -18.15 -8.81
CA LYS A 109 1.41 -19.46 -9.07
C LYS A 109 1.07 -20.47 -7.97
N THR A 110 1.18 -20.09 -6.70
CA THR A 110 0.99 -20.99 -5.56
C THR A 110 -0.47 -21.41 -5.43
N GLU A 111 -1.40 -20.49 -5.63
CA GLU A 111 -2.83 -20.72 -5.51
C GLU A 111 -3.52 -20.98 -6.87
N ARG A 112 -2.77 -20.99 -7.97
CA ARG A 112 -3.27 -21.17 -9.34
C ARG A 112 -4.38 -20.19 -9.71
N LEU A 113 -4.21 -18.92 -9.30
CA LEU A 113 -5.17 -17.86 -9.57
C LEU A 113 -4.79 -17.08 -10.84
N PRO A 114 -5.78 -16.55 -11.59
CA PRO A 114 -5.52 -15.73 -12.76
C PRO A 114 -4.84 -14.42 -12.34
N TRP A 115 -3.68 -14.13 -12.91
CA TRP A 115 -2.85 -12.98 -12.51
C TRP A 115 -3.55 -11.63 -12.68
N ALA A 116 -4.40 -11.47 -13.70
CA ALA A 116 -5.14 -10.22 -13.90
C ALA A 116 -6.19 -10.00 -12.81
N GLY A 117 -6.85 -11.08 -12.35
CA GLY A 117 -7.74 -11.03 -11.19
C GLY A 117 -6.99 -10.70 -9.90
N VAL A 118 -5.82 -11.30 -9.68
CA VAL A 118 -4.97 -10.99 -8.52
C VAL A 118 -4.55 -9.52 -8.56
N LEU A 119 -4.16 -8.99 -9.72
CA LEU A 119 -3.82 -7.58 -9.89
C LEU A 119 -4.99 -6.67 -9.51
N ALA A 120 -6.22 -7.01 -9.91
CA ALA A 120 -7.41 -6.26 -9.52
C ALA A 120 -7.57 -6.20 -7.99
N THR A 121 -7.38 -7.33 -7.29
CA THR A 121 -7.46 -7.35 -5.82
C THR A 121 -6.36 -6.52 -5.15
N MET A 122 -5.16 -6.48 -5.73
CA MET A 122 -4.06 -5.64 -5.24
C MET A 122 -4.36 -4.15 -5.40
N LEU A 123 -4.99 -3.75 -6.51
CA LEU A 123 -5.44 -2.37 -6.70
C LEU A 123 -6.53 -1.99 -5.70
N ILE A 124 -7.48 -2.89 -5.41
CA ILE A 124 -8.48 -2.68 -4.36
C ILE A 124 -7.80 -2.52 -2.99
N ASP A 125 -6.83 -3.39 -2.66
CA ASP A 125 -6.06 -3.33 -1.42
C ASP A 125 -5.40 -1.94 -1.26
N ARG A 126 -4.84 -1.37 -2.35
CA ARG A 126 -4.29 -0.01 -2.38
C ARG A 126 -5.34 1.08 -2.19
N MET A 127 -6.52 0.94 -2.83
CA MET A 127 -7.59 1.94 -2.66
C MET A 127 -8.12 1.95 -1.23
N LEU A 128 -8.19 0.80 -0.56
CA LEU A 128 -8.55 0.70 0.86
C LEU A 128 -7.48 1.38 1.75
N ASP A 129 -6.20 1.23 1.43
CA ASP A 129 -5.12 1.91 2.15
C ASP A 129 -5.20 3.44 1.96
N ILE A 130 -5.46 3.92 0.73
CA ILE A 130 -5.66 5.35 0.44
C ILE A 130 -6.89 5.88 1.19
N ALA A 131 -7.98 5.14 1.24
CA ALA A 131 -9.18 5.53 1.98
C ALA A 131 -8.91 5.64 3.49
N ALA A 132 -8.19 4.67 4.06
CA ALA A 132 -7.80 4.70 5.48
C ALA A 132 -6.89 5.91 5.78
N LEU A 133 -5.91 6.19 4.91
CA LEU A 133 -5.03 7.35 5.05
C LEU A 133 -5.80 8.67 4.92
N ALA A 134 -6.77 8.75 4.03
CA ALA A 134 -7.64 9.93 3.90
C ALA A 134 -8.44 10.18 5.19
N ILE A 135 -8.96 9.13 5.83
CA ILE A 135 -9.65 9.22 7.13
C ILE A 135 -8.67 9.70 8.21
N LEU A 136 -7.49 9.11 8.30
CA LEU A 136 -6.45 9.52 9.26
C LEU A 136 -6.02 10.96 9.06
N LEU A 137 -5.88 11.39 7.82
CA LEU A 137 -5.56 12.79 7.51
C LEU A 137 -6.69 13.73 7.92
N GLY A 138 -7.95 13.35 7.71
CA GLY A 138 -9.12 14.09 8.21
C GLY A 138 -9.09 14.26 9.73
N ILE A 139 -8.81 13.18 10.47
CA ILE A 139 -8.65 13.20 11.94
C ILE A 139 -7.47 14.12 12.31
N THR A 140 -6.34 14.00 11.61
CA THR A 140 -5.16 14.83 11.85
C THR A 140 -5.46 16.32 11.65
N LEU A 141 -6.14 16.69 10.56
CA LEU A 141 -6.53 18.08 10.29
C LEU A 141 -7.48 18.63 11.37
N TYR A 142 -8.38 17.79 11.88
CA TYR A 142 -9.27 18.17 12.98
C TYR A 142 -8.51 18.43 14.30
N LEU A 143 -7.44 17.66 14.56
CA LEU A 143 -6.61 17.77 15.77
C LEU A 143 -5.56 18.89 15.69
N LEU A 144 -5.24 19.39 14.49
CA LEU A 144 -4.24 20.43 14.30
C LEU A 144 -4.81 21.82 14.62
N PRO A 145 -4.02 22.70 15.27
CA PRO A 145 -4.37 24.11 15.42
C PRO A 145 -4.51 24.78 14.05
N SER A 146 -5.49 25.70 13.93
CA SER A 146 -5.78 26.42 12.68
C SER A 146 -4.56 27.13 12.09
N GLN A 147 -3.67 27.65 12.95
CA GLN A 147 -2.42 28.30 12.55
C GLN A 147 -1.46 27.37 11.82
N THR A 148 -1.42 26.08 12.22
CA THR A 148 -0.58 25.07 11.57
C THR A 148 -1.15 24.67 10.21
N ILE A 149 -2.47 24.62 10.08
CA ILE A 149 -3.14 24.29 8.80
C ILE A 149 -2.87 25.39 7.78
N THR A 150 -2.93 26.66 8.18
CA THR A 150 -2.62 27.80 7.30
C THR A 150 -1.16 27.85 6.88
N ALA A 151 -0.25 27.37 7.72
CA ALA A 151 1.18 27.25 7.40
C ALA A 151 1.49 26.09 6.43
N LEU A 152 0.59 25.11 6.30
CA LEU A 152 0.74 23.93 5.44
C LEU A 152 -0.45 23.78 4.46
N PRO A 153 -0.67 24.74 3.54
CA PRO A 153 -1.85 24.73 2.67
C PRO A 153 -1.92 23.49 1.76
N GLY A 154 -0.77 22.90 1.44
CA GLY A 154 -0.69 21.63 0.67
C GLY A 154 -1.32 20.43 1.38
N LEU A 155 -1.37 20.42 2.71
CA LEU A 155 -1.88 19.29 3.48
C LEU A 155 -3.41 19.13 3.32
N ALA A 156 -4.14 20.22 3.32
CA ALA A 156 -5.59 20.20 3.07
C ALA A 156 -5.91 19.74 1.63
N ASN A 157 -5.16 20.26 0.65
CA ASN A 157 -5.30 19.84 -0.75
C ASN A 157 -4.98 18.36 -0.94
N ALA A 158 -3.93 17.85 -0.29
CA ALA A 158 -3.61 16.42 -0.29
C ALA A 158 -4.77 15.59 0.26
N GLY A 159 -5.43 16.05 1.33
CA GLY A 159 -6.64 15.40 1.88
C GLY A 159 -7.76 15.28 0.85
N ILE A 160 -8.07 16.36 0.16
CA ILE A 160 -9.10 16.36 -0.90
C ILE A 160 -8.73 15.38 -2.02
N VAL A 161 -7.48 15.40 -2.50
CA VAL A 161 -7.00 14.49 -3.55
C VAL A 161 -7.11 13.04 -3.11
N LEU A 162 -6.73 12.71 -1.88
CA LEU A 162 -6.82 11.35 -1.34
C LEU A 162 -8.28 10.87 -1.23
N ILE A 163 -9.19 11.72 -0.76
CA ILE A 163 -10.61 11.39 -0.66
C ILE A 163 -11.18 11.14 -2.05
N VAL A 164 -10.92 12.02 -3.00
CA VAL A 164 -11.39 11.88 -4.39
C VAL A 164 -10.81 10.62 -5.03
N ALA A 165 -9.52 10.37 -4.87
CA ALA A 165 -8.85 9.16 -5.38
C ALA A 165 -9.43 7.87 -4.77
N ALA A 166 -9.68 7.87 -3.45
CA ALA A 166 -10.28 6.72 -2.76
C ALA A 166 -11.70 6.44 -3.26
N ILE A 167 -12.55 7.46 -3.33
CA ILE A 167 -13.93 7.34 -3.80
C ILE A 167 -13.95 6.89 -5.27
N ALA A 168 -13.18 7.55 -6.13
CA ALA A 168 -13.10 7.20 -7.54
C ALA A 168 -12.60 5.76 -7.74
N GLY A 169 -11.54 5.36 -7.04
CA GLY A 169 -11.00 4.01 -7.10
C GLY A 169 -12.01 2.95 -6.64
N LEU A 170 -12.62 3.13 -5.46
CA LEU A 170 -13.59 2.20 -4.92
C LEU A 170 -14.88 2.11 -5.75
N CYS A 171 -15.29 3.20 -6.40
CA CYS A 171 -16.46 3.19 -7.29
C CYS A 171 -16.16 2.65 -8.69
N LEU A 172 -15.00 2.95 -9.26
CA LEU A 172 -14.67 2.57 -10.65
C LEU A 172 -14.10 1.16 -10.77
N LEU A 173 -13.24 0.73 -9.82
CA LEU A 173 -12.60 -0.58 -9.87
C LEU A 173 -13.58 -1.76 -9.99
N PRO A 174 -14.71 -1.81 -9.24
CA PRO A 174 -15.65 -2.91 -9.35
C PRO A 174 -16.32 -3.05 -10.72
N HIS A 175 -16.26 -1.99 -11.54
CA HIS A 175 -16.87 -1.93 -12.85
C HIS A 175 -15.86 -1.91 -14.01
N SER A 176 -14.56 -1.78 -13.69
CA SER A 176 -13.50 -1.55 -14.67
C SER A 176 -13.36 -2.72 -15.68
N GLY A 177 -13.47 -3.97 -15.22
CA GLY A 177 -13.47 -5.13 -16.12
C GLY A 177 -14.64 -5.13 -17.11
N ARG A 178 -15.84 -4.79 -16.65
CA ARG A 178 -17.03 -4.66 -17.51
C ARG A 178 -16.92 -3.49 -18.49
N ILE A 179 -16.35 -2.38 -18.05
CA ILE A 179 -16.10 -1.21 -18.90
C ILE A 179 -15.10 -1.58 -19.98
N ALA A 180 -14.00 -2.29 -19.63
CA ALA A 180 -13.01 -2.77 -20.58
C ALA A 180 -13.62 -3.72 -21.61
N GLN A 181 -14.44 -4.70 -21.19
CA GLN A 181 -15.14 -5.62 -22.09
C GLN A 181 -16.07 -4.88 -23.06
N LYS A 182 -16.87 -3.94 -22.57
CA LYS A 182 -17.72 -3.10 -23.42
C LYS A 182 -16.91 -2.26 -24.39
N GLY A 183 -15.78 -1.72 -23.95
CA GLY A 183 -14.84 -0.97 -24.81
C GLY A 183 -14.28 -1.83 -25.94
N LEU A 184 -13.86 -3.08 -25.64
CA LEU A 184 -13.37 -4.04 -26.63
C LEU A 184 -14.46 -4.50 -27.62
N ALA A 185 -15.73 -4.50 -27.19
CA ALA A 185 -16.87 -4.84 -28.04
C ALA A 185 -17.26 -3.71 -29.02
N LEU A 186 -16.71 -2.51 -28.91
CA LEU A 186 -16.98 -1.43 -29.85
C LEU A 186 -16.45 -1.76 -31.26
N ALA A 187 -17.28 -1.58 -32.26
CA ALA A 187 -16.95 -1.88 -33.66
C ALA A 187 -15.67 -1.17 -34.15
N PHE A 188 -15.39 0.03 -33.64
CA PHE A 188 -14.15 0.76 -33.94
C PHE A 188 -12.92 0.03 -33.40
N VAL A 189 -12.94 -0.52 -32.18
CA VAL A 189 -11.83 -1.27 -31.57
C VAL A 189 -11.61 -2.58 -32.32
N GLN A 190 -12.70 -3.31 -32.61
CA GLN A 190 -12.65 -4.59 -33.36
C GLN A 190 -12.04 -4.44 -34.76
N ARG A 191 -12.14 -3.24 -35.35
CA ARG A 191 -11.55 -2.96 -36.68
C ARG A 191 -10.01 -2.87 -36.65
N TYR A 192 -9.43 -2.46 -35.51
CA TYR A 192 -7.98 -2.25 -35.39
C TYR A 192 -7.25 -3.33 -34.58
N VAL A 193 -7.99 -4.15 -33.83
CA VAL A 193 -7.43 -5.22 -33.00
C VAL A 193 -7.68 -6.56 -33.69
N SER A 194 -6.63 -7.36 -33.90
CA SER A 194 -6.82 -8.72 -34.46
C SER A 194 -7.66 -9.57 -33.50
N SER A 195 -8.42 -10.53 -34.05
CA SER A 195 -9.30 -11.41 -33.26
C SER A 195 -8.55 -12.07 -32.09
N SER A 196 -7.38 -12.64 -32.34
CA SER A 196 -6.55 -13.29 -31.31
C SER A 196 -6.13 -12.35 -30.17
N VAL A 197 -5.80 -11.09 -30.47
CA VAL A 197 -5.46 -10.08 -29.44
C VAL A 197 -6.74 -9.64 -28.70
N GLY A 198 -7.85 -9.50 -29.42
CA GLY A 198 -9.15 -9.15 -28.84
C GLY A 198 -9.64 -10.20 -27.83
N ASP A 199 -9.53 -11.48 -28.17
CA ASP A 199 -9.91 -12.60 -27.31
C ASP A 199 -9.07 -12.63 -26.03
N ASN A 200 -7.73 -12.47 -26.14
CA ASN A 200 -6.83 -12.41 -24.99
C ASN A 200 -7.16 -11.21 -24.08
N LEU A 201 -7.42 -10.04 -24.66
CA LEU A 201 -7.78 -8.84 -23.87
C LEU A 201 -9.13 -9.01 -23.18
N SER A 202 -10.09 -9.67 -23.84
CA SER A 202 -11.40 -9.97 -23.28
C SER A 202 -11.28 -10.92 -22.08
N GLU A 203 -10.46 -11.98 -22.20
CA GLU A 203 -10.16 -12.90 -21.11
C GLU A 203 -9.53 -12.18 -19.91
N LEU A 204 -8.52 -11.34 -20.14
CA LEU A 204 -7.88 -10.54 -19.09
C LEU A 204 -8.88 -9.59 -18.41
N ALA A 205 -9.75 -8.94 -19.19
CA ALA A 205 -10.79 -8.07 -18.66
C ALA A 205 -11.80 -8.84 -17.81
N GLN A 206 -12.14 -10.08 -18.20
CA GLN A 206 -13.02 -10.96 -17.42
C GLN A 206 -12.35 -11.41 -16.11
N GLN A 207 -11.10 -11.82 -16.14
CA GLN A 207 -10.33 -12.18 -14.95
C GLN A 207 -10.23 -11.00 -13.99
N PHE A 208 -10.01 -9.78 -14.51
CA PHE A 208 -9.96 -8.55 -13.73
C PHE A 208 -11.34 -8.23 -13.10
N ASP A 209 -12.45 -8.41 -13.83
CA ASP A 209 -13.81 -8.24 -13.32
C ASP A 209 -14.11 -9.21 -12.16
N GLN A 210 -13.66 -10.47 -12.27
CA GLN A 210 -13.77 -11.45 -11.19
C GLN A 210 -13.04 -10.99 -9.93
N GLY A 211 -11.78 -10.55 -10.06
CA GLY A 211 -11.00 -10.04 -8.93
C GLY A 211 -11.63 -8.81 -8.27
N SER A 212 -12.19 -7.91 -9.07
CA SER A 212 -12.89 -6.72 -8.57
C SER A 212 -14.22 -7.04 -7.90
N GLY A 213 -14.74 -8.25 -8.09
CA GLY A 213 -15.96 -8.76 -7.46
C GLY A 213 -15.93 -8.78 -5.92
N ALA A 214 -14.73 -8.71 -5.32
CA ALA A 214 -14.57 -8.61 -3.86
C ALA A 214 -15.35 -7.43 -3.24
N LEU A 215 -15.45 -6.31 -3.96
CA LEU A 215 -16.20 -5.13 -3.53
C LEU A 215 -17.72 -5.23 -3.76
N ARG A 216 -18.21 -6.30 -4.38
CA ARG A 216 -19.66 -6.49 -4.60
C ARG A 216 -20.33 -7.17 -3.40
N ASN A 217 -19.56 -7.83 -2.54
CA ASN A 217 -20.10 -8.49 -1.34
C ASN A 217 -20.10 -7.53 -0.14
N VAL A 218 -21.19 -6.79 0.00
CA VAL A 218 -21.37 -5.76 1.05
C VAL A 218 -21.28 -6.37 2.47
N ALA A 219 -21.65 -7.64 2.65
CA ALA A 219 -21.58 -8.30 3.96
C ALA A 219 -20.14 -8.40 4.52
N ARG A 220 -19.12 -8.33 3.68
CA ARG A 220 -17.70 -8.36 4.10
C ARG A 220 -17.12 -6.99 4.42
N PHE A 221 -17.81 -5.90 4.09
CA PHE A 221 -17.28 -4.54 4.31
C PHE A 221 -16.96 -4.22 5.77
N PRO A 222 -17.79 -4.57 6.77
CA PRO A 222 -17.44 -4.29 8.16
C PRO A 222 -16.12 -4.97 8.58
N LEU A 223 -15.91 -6.22 8.15
CA LEU A 223 -14.69 -6.95 8.46
C LEU A 223 -13.47 -6.34 7.73
N ILE A 224 -13.62 -5.98 6.44
CA ILE A 224 -12.55 -5.33 5.68
C ILE A 224 -12.19 -3.97 6.28
N ALA A 225 -13.19 -3.18 6.71
CA ALA A 225 -12.98 -1.90 7.38
C ALA A 225 -12.28 -2.07 8.72
N LEU A 226 -12.70 -3.03 9.54
CA LEU A 226 -12.06 -3.36 10.81
C LEU A 226 -10.60 -3.77 10.61
N LEU A 227 -10.33 -4.67 9.66
CA LEU A 227 -8.97 -5.09 9.34
C LEU A 227 -8.12 -3.93 8.84
N SER A 228 -8.68 -3.03 8.03
CA SER A 228 -7.97 -1.82 7.59
C SER A 228 -7.63 -0.91 8.77
N ALA A 229 -8.56 -0.68 9.68
CA ALA A 229 -8.30 0.09 10.90
C ALA A 229 -7.21 -0.56 11.78
N MET A 230 -7.26 -1.88 11.96
CA MET A 230 -6.24 -2.63 12.72
C MET A 230 -4.86 -2.56 12.06
N ILE A 231 -4.77 -2.68 10.72
CA ILE A 231 -3.52 -2.56 9.98
C ILE A 231 -2.90 -1.17 10.19
N TRP A 232 -3.68 -0.10 10.02
CA TRP A 232 -3.19 1.27 10.22
C TRP A 232 -2.87 1.57 11.68
N PHE A 233 -3.59 0.96 12.62
CA PHE A 233 -3.25 1.01 14.04
C PHE A 233 -1.88 0.36 14.32
N THR A 234 -1.57 -0.82 13.72
CA THR A 234 -0.24 -1.44 13.89
C THR A 234 0.87 -0.58 13.29
N TYR A 235 0.63 0.13 12.19
CA TYR A 235 1.62 1.06 11.61
C TYR A 235 1.88 2.25 12.54
N TRP A 236 0.83 2.87 13.06
CA TRP A 236 0.96 3.92 14.06
C TRP A 236 1.63 3.40 15.33
N LEU A 237 1.25 2.22 15.81
CA LEU A 237 1.82 1.58 17.00
C LEU A 237 3.32 1.36 16.85
N ASN A 238 3.78 0.88 15.70
CA ASN A 238 5.21 0.72 15.42
C ASN A 238 5.96 2.05 15.54
N PHE A 239 5.38 3.13 15.02
CA PHE A 239 5.97 4.46 15.13
C PHE A 239 6.00 4.94 16.58
N TYR A 240 4.92 4.73 17.35
CA TYR A 240 4.84 5.10 18.75
C TYR A 240 5.77 4.26 19.65
N LEU A 241 5.90 2.97 19.39
CA LEU A 241 6.85 2.10 20.10
C LEU A 241 8.30 2.58 19.92
N MET A 242 8.65 3.11 18.74
CA MET A 242 9.97 3.73 18.54
C MET A 242 10.13 5.01 19.36
N VAL A 243 9.09 5.85 19.45
CA VAL A 243 9.12 7.04 20.33
C VAL A 243 9.37 6.64 21.78
N VAL A 244 8.72 5.57 22.25
CA VAL A 244 8.93 5.04 23.61
C VAL A 244 10.31 4.43 23.76
N ALA A 245 10.81 3.69 22.76
CA ALA A 245 12.11 3.05 22.77
C ALA A 245 13.26 4.06 22.96
N PHE A 246 13.10 5.26 22.38
CA PHE A 246 14.08 6.34 22.51
C PHE A 246 13.80 7.32 23.69
N GLY A 247 12.85 6.98 24.57
CA GLY A 247 12.54 7.82 25.74
C GLY A 247 11.94 9.19 25.40
N LEU A 248 11.29 9.32 24.23
CA LEU A 248 10.78 10.59 23.72
C LEU A 248 9.30 10.84 24.06
N GLN A 249 8.67 9.97 24.85
CA GLN A 249 7.23 10.03 25.15
C GLN A 249 6.80 11.31 25.87
N ASP A 250 7.70 11.93 26.64
CA ASP A 250 7.45 13.21 27.34
C ASP A 250 7.38 14.40 26.36
N LYS A 251 8.07 14.31 25.22
CA LYS A 251 8.10 15.33 24.16
C LYS A 251 7.08 15.06 23.08
N ILE A 252 6.89 13.78 22.71
CA ILE A 252 6.03 13.30 21.60
C ILE A 252 4.93 12.44 22.21
N THR A 253 3.82 13.08 22.55
CA THR A 253 2.61 12.37 23.01
C THR A 253 2.03 11.49 21.90
N ALA A 254 1.17 10.53 22.27
CA ALA A 254 0.50 9.65 21.30
C ALA A 254 -0.24 10.41 20.18
N ILE A 255 -0.84 11.57 20.50
CA ILE A 255 -1.53 12.42 19.51
C ILE A 255 -0.52 13.10 18.57
N LYS A 256 0.57 13.66 19.09
CA LYS A 256 1.63 14.23 18.26
C LYS A 256 2.25 13.17 17.35
N CYS A 257 2.46 11.97 17.88
CA CYS A 257 2.94 10.82 17.13
C CYS A 257 1.98 10.47 15.97
N LEU A 258 0.64 10.47 16.20
CA LEU A 258 -0.35 10.23 15.16
C LEU A 258 -0.27 11.28 14.05
N ILE A 259 -0.15 12.55 14.41
CA ILE A 259 -0.02 13.66 13.46
C ILE A 259 1.23 13.48 12.59
N ILE A 260 2.39 13.26 13.22
CA ILE A 260 3.67 13.08 12.51
C ILE A 260 3.63 11.85 11.60
N PHE A 261 3.11 10.73 12.10
CA PHE A 261 2.93 9.49 11.34
C PHE A 261 2.05 9.71 10.10
N THR A 262 0.91 10.39 10.27
CA THR A 262 -0.03 10.64 9.16
C THR A 262 0.59 11.53 8.10
N ILE A 263 1.23 12.65 8.49
CA ILE A 263 1.90 13.57 7.56
C ILE A 263 3.04 12.85 6.81
N GLY A 264 3.86 12.08 7.52
CA GLY A 264 4.93 11.26 6.92
C GLY A 264 4.38 10.21 5.94
N SER A 265 3.24 9.57 6.27
CA SER A 265 2.58 8.60 5.39
C SER A 265 2.04 9.24 4.11
N VAL A 266 1.49 10.46 4.18
CA VAL A 266 1.09 11.23 2.99
C VAL A 266 2.33 11.55 2.13
N GLY A 267 3.42 12.00 2.74
CA GLY A 267 4.67 12.29 2.03
C GLY A 267 5.27 11.08 1.31
N SER A 268 5.07 9.88 1.81
CA SER A 268 5.58 8.65 1.18
C SER A 268 4.78 8.18 -0.05
N LEU A 269 3.60 8.76 -0.31
CA LEU A 269 2.78 8.48 -1.50
C LEU A 269 3.21 9.32 -2.71
N ILE A 270 3.86 10.46 -2.48
CA ILE A 270 4.36 11.37 -3.51
C ILE A 270 5.72 10.88 -4.02
#